data_8d2f8755bf167afa921239cd0d63a7ca
#
_entry.id   8d2f8755bf167afa921239cd0d63a7ca
#
_cell.length_a   1.000
_cell.length_b   1.000
_cell.length_c   1.000
_cell.angle_alpha   90.00
_cell.angle_beta   90.00
_cell.angle_gamma   90.00
#
_symmetry.space_group_name_H-M   'P 1'
#
loop_
_entity.id
_entity.type
_entity.pdbx_description
1 polymer ?
#
loop_
_entity_poly.entity_id
_entity_poly.type
_entity_poly.pdbx_seq_one_letter_code
_entity_poly.pdbx_strand_id
1 'polypeptide(L)'
;MKIASTDPNRSDVNRLLTTLHHREADRLPHIELWVTSQSVYEYVLERKLPYVIGDAAEGGQSITPEDDVEFAQRLGQDAVLCNFNWRPNNIFKKAADGMRHYVDGSIKSLVDLENLEPPTPLADQLRHLERYLRAALGTGVGIIPNLTSFFDSAMLAIGVTASLYLFHDNRPLLEKLMDILLEHQEKVMQAVLDRFSADVALVMVNDDIGYNSGLLIHPKMFMEIFPHRMKQLIAPAKNHGKLVLMHTDGKMEDILPILYEIGVNIAHPIEPESNNIFEVKKKWAGKMALIGNIPTPLLAYGSAAEVVEMVREYCARLAPGGGYALGSSTSIMDGVRPENFVAMIEAVHKYGCYGSLGFEQ
;
A
#
# COMPACT_ATOMS: atom_id res chain seq x y z
N MET A 1 -10.68 28.01 8.73
CA MET A 1 -10.47 27.16 9.91
C MET A 1 -11.68 26.26 10.02
N LYS A 2 -11.62 25.03 9.47
CA LYS A 2 -12.72 24.05 9.59
C LYS A 2 -12.62 23.46 11.00
N ILE A 3 -13.73 23.47 11.72
CA ILE A 3 -13.87 22.82 13.03
C ILE A 3 -13.60 21.32 12.79
N ALA A 4 -12.58 20.77 13.44
CA ALA A 4 -12.32 19.34 13.44
C ALA A 4 -13.60 18.63 13.90
N SER A 5 -13.99 17.56 13.24
CA SER A 5 -15.11 16.71 13.63
C SER A 5 -14.86 16.23 15.06
N THR A 6 -15.81 16.44 15.95
CA THR A 6 -15.72 15.97 17.34
C THR A 6 -16.04 14.48 17.50
N ASP A 7 -16.35 13.79 16.41
CA ASP A 7 -16.62 12.36 16.37
C ASP A 7 -15.34 11.59 15.99
N PRO A 8 -14.70 10.90 16.94
CA PRO A 8 -13.45 10.17 16.68
C PRO A 8 -13.64 8.98 15.73
N ASN A 9 -14.86 8.55 15.46
CA ASN A 9 -15.14 7.43 14.56
C ASN A 9 -15.25 7.85 13.10
N ARG A 10 -15.21 9.15 12.79
CA ARG A 10 -15.21 9.63 11.40
C ARG A 10 -13.80 9.59 10.81
N SER A 11 -13.76 9.48 9.48
CA SER A 11 -12.52 9.64 8.71
C SER A 11 -11.92 11.02 8.94
N ASP A 12 -10.61 11.06 9.19
CA ASP A 12 -9.85 12.31 9.31
C ASP A 12 -8.40 12.10 8.84
N VAL A 13 -8.09 12.53 7.64
CA VAL A 13 -6.73 12.45 7.07
C VAL A 13 -5.68 13.14 7.95
N ASN A 14 -6.06 14.18 8.72
CA ASN A 14 -5.11 14.85 9.61
C ASN A 14 -4.72 13.95 10.80
N ARG A 15 -5.62 13.07 11.24
CA ARG A 15 -5.30 12.01 12.23
C ARG A 15 -4.19 11.12 11.70
N LEU A 16 -4.33 10.62 10.48
CA LEU A 16 -3.32 9.79 9.84
C LEU A 16 -2.00 10.54 9.73
N LEU A 17 -1.98 11.73 9.16
CA LEU A 17 -0.76 12.54 8.98
C LEU A 17 -0.10 12.89 10.30
N THR A 18 -0.86 13.26 11.33
CA THR A 18 -0.36 13.55 12.67
C THR A 18 0.38 12.34 13.23
N THR A 19 -0.24 11.16 13.13
CA THR A 19 0.34 9.92 13.62
C THR A 19 1.59 9.51 12.83
N LEU A 20 1.58 9.63 11.51
CA LEU A 20 2.74 9.32 10.66
C LEU A 20 3.91 10.29 10.87
N HIS A 21 3.66 11.47 11.45
CA HIS A 21 4.68 12.39 11.95
C HIS A 21 5.10 12.11 13.40
N HIS A 22 4.89 10.90 13.91
CA HIS A 22 5.25 10.48 15.28
C HIS A 22 4.64 11.34 16.38
N ARG A 23 3.39 11.73 16.21
CA ARG A 23 2.59 12.45 17.21
C ARG A 23 1.28 11.71 17.44
N GLU A 24 0.81 11.76 18.66
CA GLU A 24 -0.51 11.22 19.00
C GLU A 24 -1.61 12.14 18.49
N ALA A 25 -2.61 11.56 17.83
CA ALA A 25 -3.82 12.23 17.38
C ALA A 25 -4.96 12.07 18.43
N ASP A 26 -6.20 12.10 18.03
CA ASP A 26 -7.35 11.78 18.88
C ASP A 26 -7.49 10.27 19.15
N ARG A 27 -7.23 9.45 18.13
CA ARG A 27 -7.14 7.99 18.19
C ARG A 27 -6.09 7.44 17.25
N LEU A 28 -5.78 6.17 17.40
CA LEU A 28 -5.01 5.39 16.43
C LEU A 28 -5.72 5.43 15.07
N PRO A 29 -5.09 5.90 13.99
CA PRO A 29 -5.65 5.81 12.65
C PRO A 29 -5.68 4.35 12.17
N HIS A 30 -6.65 4.05 11.32
CA HIS A 30 -6.61 2.81 10.57
C HIS A 30 -6.71 3.09 9.06
N ILE A 31 -6.05 2.25 8.28
CA ILE A 31 -6.01 2.34 6.83
C ILE A 31 -5.80 0.94 6.24
N GLU A 32 -6.66 0.57 5.29
CA GLU A 32 -6.41 -0.56 4.40
C GLU A 32 -5.90 -0.06 3.07
N LEU A 33 -4.80 -0.63 2.60
CA LEU A 33 -4.19 -0.19 1.35
C LEU A 33 -4.89 -0.82 0.14
N TRP A 34 -5.23 -2.10 0.22
CA TRP A 34 -5.96 -2.77 -0.84
C TRP A 34 -7.09 -3.63 -0.28
N VAL A 35 -8.30 -3.33 -0.73
CA VAL A 35 -9.47 -4.18 -0.53
C VAL A 35 -9.93 -4.64 -1.92
N THR A 36 -9.89 -5.94 -2.18
CA THR A 36 -10.31 -6.55 -3.45
C THR A 36 -11.51 -7.48 -3.29
N SER A 37 -11.93 -7.71 -2.05
CA SER A 37 -13.07 -8.58 -1.74
C SER A 37 -14.41 -7.92 -2.04
N GLN A 38 -15.12 -8.49 -3.01
CA GLN A 38 -16.50 -8.11 -3.33
C GLN A 38 -17.41 -8.21 -2.10
N SER A 39 -17.29 -9.31 -1.35
CA SER A 39 -18.15 -9.57 -0.19
C SER A 39 -17.94 -8.57 0.94
N VAL A 40 -16.70 -8.13 1.17
CA VAL A 40 -16.39 -7.12 2.18
C VAL A 40 -16.95 -5.75 1.79
N TYR A 41 -16.79 -5.33 0.53
CA TYR A 41 -17.39 -4.08 0.05
C TYR A 41 -18.91 -4.10 0.19
N GLU A 42 -19.59 -5.15 -0.32
CA GLU A 42 -21.05 -5.24 -0.30
C GLU A 42 -21.61 -5.32 1.14
N TYR A 43 -20.88 -5.95 2.04
CA TYR A 43 -21.25 -6.02 3.46
C TYR A 43 -21.20 -4.62 4.12
N VAL A 44 -20.11 -3.89 3.93
CA VAL A 44 -19.92 -2.55 4.51
C VAL A 44 -20.84 -1.51 3.87
N LEU A 45 -21.02 -1.59 2.54
CA LEU A 45 -21.89 -0.68 1.80
C LEU A 45 -23.38 -1.00 1.96
N GLU A 46 -23.72 -2.17 2.55
CA GLU A 46 -25.09 -2.67 2.72
C GLU A 46 -25.90 -2.71 1.42
N ARG A 47 -25.21 -2.92 0.30
CA ARG A 47 -25.80 -3.05 -1.05
C ARG A 47 -24.95 -3.90 -1.95
N LYS A 48 -25.58 -4.48 -2.97
CA LYS A 48 -24.85 -5.12 -4.06
C LYS A 48 -24.22 -4.08 -4.96
N LEU A 49 -22.98 -4.31 -5.36
CA LEU A 49 -22.34 -3.51 -6.39
C LEU A 49 -22.95 -3.86 -7.76
N PRO A 50 -23.16 -2.87 -8.64
CA PRO A 50 -23.72 -3.13 -9.97
C PRO A 50 -22.69 -3.70 -10.95
N TYR A 51 -21.50 -4.05 -10.48
CA TYR A 51 -20.37 -4.61 -11.23
C TYR A 51 -19.63 -5.63 -10.35
N VAL A 52 -18.74 -6.40 -10.99
CA VAL A 52 -17.87 -7.37 -10.32
C VAL A 52 -16.48 -6.74 -10.18
N ILE A 53 -15.95 -6.73 -8.97
CA ILE A 53 -14.57 -6.31 -8.73
C ILE A 53 -13.63 -7.38 -9.28
N GLY A 54 -12.69 -6.98 -10.13
CA GLY A 54 -11.73 -7.92 -10.70
C GLY A 54 -11.08 -7.44 -12.01
N ASP A 55 -10.52 -8.39 -12.74
CA ASP A 55 -9.84 -8.13 -14.00
C ASP A 55 -10.83 -7.79 -15.13
N ALA A 56 -10.57 -6.70 -15.84
CA ALA A 56 -11.41 -6.24 -16.96
C ALA A 56 -11.47 -7.26 -18.10
N ALA A 57 -10.42 -8.08 -18.30
CA ALA A 57 -10.43 -9.14 -19.31
C ALA A 57 -11.43 -10.27 -19.01
N GLU A 58 -11.92 -10.37 -17.77
CA GLU A 58 -12.93 -11.32 -17.31
C GLU A 58 -14.30 -10.67 -17.05
N GLY A 59 -14.46 -9.41 -17.44
CA GLY A 59 -15.70 -8.65 -17.21
C GLY A 59 -15.76 -8.01 -15.82
N GLY A 60 -14.66 -8.06 -15.05
CA GLY A 60 -14.51 -7.32 -13.81
C GLY A 60 -14.03 -5.89 -14.04
N GLN A 61 -14.07 -5.08 -13.01
CA GLN A 61 -13.48 -3.75 -13.00
C GLN A 61 -12.94 -3.38 -11.62
N SER A 62 -12.08 -2.36 -11.56
CA SER A 62 -11.67 -1.79 -10.28
C SER A 62 -12.87 -1.15 -9.58
N ILE A 63 -12.83 -1.10 -8.23
CA ILE A 63 -13.82 -0.34 -7.44
C ILE A 63 -13.89 1.11 -7.95
N THR A 64 -15.08 1.69 -7.98
CA THR A 64 -15.20 3.09 -8.37
C THR A 64 -14.71 4.02 -7.27
N PRO A 65 -14.16 5.20 -7.60
CA PRO A 65 -13.73 6.18 -6.58
C PRO A 65 -14.85 6.53 -5.58
N GLU A 66 -16.08 6.61 -6.07
CA GLU A 66 -17.24 6.95 -5.26
C GLU A 66 -17.57 5.84 -4.24
N ASP A 67 -17.55 4.57 -4.67
CA ASP A 67 -17.80 3.41 -3.80
C ASP A 67 -16.65 3.21 -2.80
N ASP A 68 -15.41 3.42 -3.23
CA ASP A 68 -14.23 3.26 -2.37
C ASP A 68 -14.17 4.33 -1.26
N VAL A 69 -14.49 5.57 -1.59
CA VAL A 69 -14.57 6.65 -0.61
C VAL A 69 -15.77 6.46 0.32
N GLU A 70 -16.95 6.02 -0.17
CA GLU A 70 -18.10 5.70 0.67
C GLU A 70 -17.76 4.56 1.65
N PHE A 71 -17.10 3.52 1.17
CA PHE A 71 -16.61 2.41 1.99
C PHE A 71 -15.70 2.91 3.13
N ALA A 72 -14.70 3.72 2.80
CA ALA A 72 -13.80 4.30 3.78
C ALA A 72 -14.54 5.17 4.81
N GLN A 73 -15.51 5.98 4.37
CA GLN A 73 -16.32 6.81 5.27
C GLN A 73 -17.15 6.00 6.27
N ARG A 74 -17.79 4.92 5.80
CA ARG A 74 -18.60 4.05 6.67
C ARG A 74 -17.78 3.37 7.75
N LEU A 75 -16.52 3.10 7.45
CA LEU A 75 -15.58 2.49 8.38
C LEU A 75 -14.81 3.52 9.24
N GLY A 76 -14.91 4.82 8.96
CA GLY A 76 -14.05 5.83 9.58
C GLY A 76 -12.56 5.65 9.23
N GLN A 77 -12.27 5.03 8.07
CA GLN A 77 -10.92 4.89 7.53
C GLN A 77 -10.38 6.24 7.08
N ASP A 78 -9.11 6.52 7.35
CA ASP A 78 -8.55 7.87 7.23
C ASP A 78 -8.02 8.20 5.83
N ALA A 79 -7.77 7.21 4.97
CA ALA A 79 -7.38 7.42 3.57
C ALA A 79 -7.65 6.19 2.69
N VAL A 80 -7.66 6.40 1.36
CA VAL A 80 -7.72 5.35 0.33
C VAL A 80 -6.66 5.55 -0.73
N LEU A 81 -6.33 4.49 -1.49
CA LEU A 81 -5.35 4.54 -2.56
C LEU A 81 -6.00 4.95 -3.90
N CYS A 82 -5.30 5.75 -4.67
CA CYS A 82 -5.53 5.92 -6.09
C CYS A 82 -4.37 5.29 -6.85
N ASN A 83 -4.61 4.17 -7.53
CA ASN A 83 -3.55 3.34 -8.13
C ASN A 83 -3.14 3.85 -9.52
N PHE A 84 -1.82 3.97 -9.73
CA PHE A 84 -1.15 4.29 -10.99
C PHE A 84 -0.25 3.12 -11.41
N ASN A 85 -0.89 2.00 -11.75
CA ASN A 85 -0.18 0.77 -12.04
C ASN A 85 0.25 0.71 -13.51
N TRP A 86 1.51 0.36 -13.74
CA TRP A 86 2.00 -0.09 -15.03
C TRP A 86 2.88 -1.33 -14.86
N ARG A 87 2.31 -2.47 -15.18
CA ARG A 87 2.96 -3.79 -15.13
C ARG A 87 2.85 -4.43 -16.53
N PRO A 88 3.69 -3.99 -17.49
CA PRO A 88 3.57 -4.43 -18.88
C PRO A 88 3.94 -5.90 -19.04
N ASN A 89 3.44 -6.50 -20.11
CA ASN A 89 3.91 -7.78 -20.62
C ASN A 89 3.80 -8.97 -19.67
N ASN A 90 2.94 -8.89 -18.65
CA ASN A 90 2.64 -9.97 -17.73
C ASN A 90 1.72 -11.01 -18.39
N ILE A 91 2.06 -12.28 -18.27
CA ILE A 91 1.26 -13.39 -18.80
C ILE A 91 0.46 -14.01 -17.68
N PHE A 92 -0.86 -14.02 -17.84
CA PHE A 92 -1.79 -14.68 -16.91
C PHE A 92 -2.45 -15.88 -17.56
N LYS A 93 -2.70 -16.93 -16.78
CA LYS A 93 -3.52 -18.09 -17.20
C LYS A 93 -4.67 -18.30 -16.24
N LYS A 94 -5.83 -18.63 -16.78
CA LYS A 94 -7.00 -19.02 -16.00
C LYS A 94 -6.77 -20.40 -15.40
N ALA A 95 -6.93 -20.54 -14.09
CA ALA A 95 -6.80 -21.81 -13.39
C ALA A 95 -8.16 -22.48 -13.17
N ALA A 96 -8.17 -23.67 -12.56
CA ALA A 96 -9.38 -24.43 -12.30
C ALA A 96 -10.32 -23.76 -11.27
N ASP A 97 -9.79 -22.88 -10.44
CA ASP A 97 -10.54 -22.06 -9.50
C ASP A 97 -11.32 -20.90 -10.17
N GLY A 98 -11.14 -20.70 -11.49
CA GLY A 98 -11.72 -19.62 -12.27
C GLY A 98 -10.93 -18.32 -12.22
N MET A 99 -9.91 -18.22 -11.38
CA MET A 99 -9.05 -17.05 -11.22
C MET A 99 -7.95 -17.02 -12.29
N ARG A 100 -7.48 -15.81 -12.61
CA ARG A 100 -6.27 -15.63 -13.42
C ARG A 100 -5.06 -15.53 -12.50
N HIS A 101 -4.09 -16.40 -12.74
CA HIS A 101 -2.83 -16.38 -12.00
C HIS A 101 -1.69 -15.97 -12.93
N TYR A 102 -0.84 -15.09 -12.43
CA TYR A 102 0.41 -14.77 -13.12
C TYR A 102 1.25 -16.05 -13.30
N VAL A 103 1.80 -16.23 -14.50
CA VAL A 103 2.60 -17.42 -14.81
C VAL A 103 4.00 -17.09 -15.36
N ASP A 104 4.15 -15.99 -16.11
CA ASP A 104 5.42 -15.56 -16.72
C ASP A 104 5.33 -14.12 -17.22
N GLY A 105 6.43 -13.57 -17.72
CA GLY A 105 6.49 -12.35 -18.51
C GLY A 105 6.91 -12.64 -19.95
N SER A 106 6.61 -11.75 -20.89
CA SER A 106 6.93 -11.96 -22.31
C SER A 106 8.22 -11.31 -22.76
N ILE A 107 8.88 -10.50 -21.95
CA ILE A 107 10.16 -9.83 -22.29
C ILE A 107 11.31 -10.83 -22.07
N LYS A 108 12.00 -11.21 -23.15
CA LYS A 108 13.12 -12.17 -23.09
C LYS A 108 14.41 -11.62 -23.70
N SER A 109 14.34 -10.51 -24.44
CA SER A 109 15.48 -9.88 -25.11
C SER A 109 15.33 -8.35 -25.17
N LEU A 110 16.41 -7.65 -25.53
CA LEU A 110 16.37 -6.20 -25.75
C LEU A 110 15.43 -5.77 -26.89
N VAL A 111 15.22 -6.64 -27.88
CA VAL A 111 14.29 -6.35 -28.99
C VAL A 111 12.84 -6.35 -28.49
N ASP A 112 12.50 -7.16 -27.50
CA ASP A 112 11.14 -7.20 -26.95
C ASP A 112 10.75 -5.90 -26.24
N LEU A 113 11.73 -5.09 -25.82
CA LEU A 113 11.47 -3.78 -25.23
C LEU A 113 10.83 -2.78 -26.20
N GLU A 114 10.98 -3.00 -27.52
CA GLU A 114 10.32 -2.19 -28.55
C GLU A 114 8.81 -2.44 -28.60
N ASN A 115 8.36 -3.56 -28.03
CA ASN A 115 6.97 -4.00 -28.00
C ASN A 115 6.37 -3.99 -26.57
N LEU A 116 6.89 -3.14 -25.71
CA LEU A 116 6.29 -2.96 -24.37
C LEU A 116 4.83 -2.52 -24.47
N GLU A 117 3.97 -3.18 -23.74
CA GLU A 117 2.58 -2.75 -23.57
C GLU A 117 2.55 -1.32 -23.02
N PRO A 118 1.88 -0.38 -23.71
CA PRO A 118 1.90 1.02 -23.31
C PRO A 118 1.20 1.23 -21.97
N PRO A 119 1.64 2.19 -21.15
CA PRO A 119 0.92 2.56 -19.96
C PRO A 119 -0.39 3.26 -20.30
N THR A 120 -1.32 3.29 -19.33
CA THR A 120 -2.49 4.16 -19.42
C THR A 120 -2.03 5.61 -19.69
N PRO A 121 -2.64 6.34 -20.65
CA PRO A 121 -2.26 7.73 -20.93
C PRO A 121 -2.30 8.60 -19.67
N LEU A 122 -1.28 9.43 -19.47
CA LEU A 122 -1.14 10.27 -18.29
C LEU A 122 -2.38 11.13 -18.02
N ALA A 123 -3.01 11.67 -19.08
CA ALA A 123 -4.22 12.47 -18.94
C ALA A 123 -5.39 11.66 -18.35
N ASP A 124 -5.48 10.37 -18.65
CA ASP A 124 -6.52 9.48 -18.13
C ASP A 124 -6.23 9.11 -16.67
N GLN A 125 -4.97 8.87 -16.35
CA GLN A 125 -4.52 8.64 -14.97
C GLN A 125 -4.83 9.86 -14.07
N LEU A 126 -4.52 11.07 -14.53
CA LEU A 126 -4.82 12.31 -13.79
C LEU A 126 -6.33 12.54 -13.65
N ARG A 127 -7.14 12.24 -14.68
CA ARG A 127 -8.61 12.29 -14.57
C ARG A 127 -9.15 11.30 -13.56
N HIS A 128 -8.53 10.12 -13.45
CA HIS A 128 -8.91 9.14 -12.43
C HIS A 128 -8.64 9.66 -11.02
N LEU A 129 -7.47 10.28 -10.79
CA LEU A 129 -7.17 10.94 -9.53
C LEU A 129 -8.15 12.08 -9.21
N GLU A 130 -8.50 12.92 -10.21
CA GLU A 130 -9.51 13.99 -10.03
C GLU A 130 -10.86 13.45 -9.56
N ARG A 131 -11.28 12.27 -10.02
CA ARG A 131 -12.51 11.63 -9.55
C ARG A 131 -12.40 11.23 -8.08
N TYR A 132 -11.29 10.63 -7.66
CA TYR A 132 -11.04 10.32 -6.23
C TYR A 132 -11.06 11.57 -5.37
N LEU A 133 -10.34 12.61 -5.76
CA LEU A 133 -10.29 13.88 -5.02
C LEU A 133 -11.67 14.54 -4.91
N ARG A 134 -12.47 14.44 -5.98
CA ARG A 134 -13.86 14.94 -5.99
C ARG A 134 -14.76 14.12 -5.08
N ALA A 135 -14.69 12.80 -5.13
CA ALA A 135 -15.45 11.90 -4.25
C ALA A 135 -15.10 12.13 -2.77
N ALA A 136 -13.83 12.37 -2.47
CA ALA A 136 -13.35 12.60 -1.10
C ALA A 136 -13.63 14.01 -0.55
N LEU A 137 -14.10 14.94 -1.37
CA LEU A 137 -14.28 16.34 -0.96
C LEU A 137 -15.28 16.47 0.21
N GLY A 138 -14.79 16.95 1.35
CA GLY A 138 -15.60 17.15 2.57
C GLY A 138 -15.85 15.91 3.41
N THR A 139 -15.32 14.75 3.02
CA THR A 139 -15.53 13.48 3.72
C THR A 139 -14.55 13.23 4.88
N GLY A 140 -13.40 13.89 4.86
CA GLY A 140 -12.28 13.61 5.77
C GLY A 140 -11.34 12.50 5.28
N VAL A 141 -11.72 11.74 4.25
CA VAL A 141 -10.88 10.70 3.64
C VAL A 141 -9.76 11.33 2.82
N GLY A 142 -8.50 10.97 3.11
CA GLY A 142 -7.34 11.36 2.32
C GLY A 142 -7.17 10.49 1.08
N ILE A 143 -6.61 11.06 0.01
CA ILE A 143 -6.25 10.31 -1.19
C ILE A 143 -4.74 10.14 -1.25
N ILE A 144 -4.30 8.89 -1.46
CA ILE A 144 -2.90 8.51 -1.56
C ILE A 144 -2.64 7.98 -2.98
N PRO A 145 -1.96 8.74 -3.86
CA PRO A 145 -1.45 8.20 -5.10
C PRO A 145 -0.48 7.06 -4.83
N ASN A 146 -0.77 5.88 -5.40
CA ASN A 146 0.07 4.69 -5.30
C ASN A 146 0.64 4.35 -6.67
N LEU A 147 1.97 4.35 -6.78
CA LEU A 147 2.70 4.05 -8.00
C LEU A 147 3.36 2.68 -7.90
N THR A 148 3.18 1.82 -8.90
CA THR A 148 4.06 0.66 -9.04
C THR A 148 5.47 1.15 -9.33
N SER A 149 6.47 0.46 -8.77
CA SER A 149 7.84 0.83 -9.01
C SER A 149 8.45 0.04 -10.18
N PHE A 150 9.76 -0.03 -10.23
CA PHE A 150 10.50 -0.55 -11.38
C PHE A 150 11.02 -1.97 -11.17
N PHE A 151 11.28 -2.38 -9.91
CA PHE A 151 12.00 -3.62 -9.63
C PHE A 151 11.10 -4.85 -9.83
N ASP A 152 10.01 -4.96 -9.07
CA ASP A 152 9.08 -6.08 -9.20
C ASP A 152 8.40 -6.08 -10.57
N SER A 153 8.04 -4.90 -11.10
CA SER A 153 7.41 -4.78 -12.41
C SER A 153 8.32 -5.26 -13.54
N ALA A 154 9.63 -5.00 -13.46
CA ALA A 154 10.60 -5.53 -14.42
C ALA A 154 10.75 -7.05 -14.27
N MET A 155 10.80 -7.56 -13.03
CA MET A 155 10.90 -9.00 -12.77
C MET A 155 9.67 -9.74 -13.30
N LEU A 156 8.48 -9.19 -13.10
CA LEU A 156 7.23 -9.78 -13.60
C LEU A 156 7.15 -9.73 -15.14
N ALA A 157 7.56 -8.64 -15.78
CA ALA A 157 7.54 -8.50 -17.22
C ALA A 157 8.51 -9.48 -17.94
N ILE A 158 9.59 -9.87 -17.28
CA ILE A 158 10.57 -10.85 -17.76
C ILE A 158 10.18 -12.28 -17.38
N GLY A 159 9.54 -12.43 -16.23
CA GLY A 159 9.29 -13.68 -15.54
C GLY A 159 10.18 -13.79 -14.31
N VAL A 160 9.58 -14.02 -13.14
CA VAL A 160 10.29 -14.00 -11.84
C VAL A 160 11.53 -14.90 -11.84
N THR A 161 11.38 -16.17 -12.24
CA THR A 161 12.51 -17.11 -12.27
C THR A 161 13.59 -16.69 -13.27
N ALA A 162 13.18 -16.26 -14.47
CA ALA A 162 14.11 -15.82 -15.51
C ALA A 162 14.89 -14.58 -15.06
N SER A 163 14.23 -13.60 -14.46
CA SER A 163 14.87 -12.36 -14.00
C SER A 163 15.93 -12.61 -12.94
N LEU A 164 15.74 -13.58 -12.03
CA LEU A 164 16.74 -13.95 -11.03
C LEU A 164 18.04 -14.45 -11.67
N TYR A 165 17.96 -15.19 -12.79
CA TYR A 165 19.16 -15.58 -13.55
C TYR A 165 19.78 -14.39 -14.29
N LEU A 166 18.95 -13.48 -14.83
CA LEU A 166 19.45 -12.34 -15.60
C LEU A 166 20.29 -11.35 -14.78
N PHE A 167 20.14 -11.30 -13.46
CA PHE A 167 21.05 -10.50 -12.64
C PHE A 167 22.53 -10.90 -12.82
N HIS A 168 22.79 -12.15 -13.23
CA HIS A 168 24.14 -12.65 -13.53
C HIS A 168 24.43 -12.73 -15.03
N ASP A 169 23.47 -13.19 -15.83
CA ASP A 169 23.70 -13.60 -17.21
C ASP A 169 23.47 -12.47 -18.23
N ASN A 170 22.48 -11.60 -18.00
CA ASN A 170 22.15 -10.50 -18.93
C ASN A 170 21.56 -9.30 -18.15
N ARG A 171 22.27 -8.78 -17.21
CA ARG A 171 21.91 -7.62 -16.39
C ARG A 171 21.50 -6.38 -17.23
N PRO A 172 22.10 -6.06 -18.39
CA PRO A 172 21.68 -4.94 -19.24
C PRO A 172 20.20 -4.95 -19.65
N LEU A 173 19.61 -6.11 -19.95
CA LEU A 173 18.19 -6.20 -20.28
C LEU A 173 17.32 -5.76 -19.09
N LEU A 174 17.61 -6.30 -17.92
CA LEU A 174 16.86 -6.02 -16.70
C LEU A 174 16.97 -4.55 -16.30
N GLU A 175 18.18 -4.00 -16.28
CA GLU A 175 18.40 -2.59 -15.93
C GLU A 175 17.75 -1.63 -16.95
N LYS A 176 17.82 -1.94 -18.24
CA LYS A 176 17.17 -1.12 -19.26
C LYS A 176 15.65 -1.09 -19.09
N LEU A 177 15.04 -2.23 -18.76
CA LEU A 177 13.60 -2.28 -18.48
C LEU A 177 13.27 -1.50 -17.21
N MET A 178 14.05 -1.67 -16.13
CA MET A 178 13.88 -0.87 -14.91
C MET A 178 13.96 0.63 -15.17
N ASP A 179 14.90 1.08 -16.03
CA ASP A 179 15.05 2.50 -16.37
C ASP A 179 13.84 3.03 -17.17
N ILE A 180 13.25 2.23 -18.07
CA ILE A 180 12.05 2.60 -18.81
C ILE A 180 10.85 2.74 -17.85
N LEU A 181 10.67 1.79 -16.93
CA LEU A 181 9.60 1.81 -15.94
C LEU A 181 9.76 3.00 -14.98
N LEU A 182 10.98 3.23 -14.50
CA LEU A 182 11.33 4.36 -13.64
C LEU A 182 11.00 5.70 -14.30
N GLU A 183 11.44 5.91 -15.54
CA GLU A 183 11.20 7.16 -16.28
C GLU A 183 9.70 7.47 -16.42
N HIS A 184 8.88 6.45 -16.67
CA HIS A 184 7.44 6.61 -16.73
C HIS A 184 6.86 7.00 -15.36
N GLN A 185 7.18 6.25 -14.32
CA GLN A 185 6.61 6.47 -12.99
C GLN A 185 7.09 7.80 -12.37
N GLU A 186 8.31 8.23 -12.65
CA GLU A 186 8.79 9.55 -12.27
C GLU A 186 7.97 10.67 -12.92
N LYS A 187 7.67 10.54 -14.22
CA LYS A 187 6.80 11.50 -14.95
C LYS A 187 5.38 11.54 -14.33
N VAL A 188 4.82 10.38 -13.97
CA VAL A 188 3.51 10.31 -13.32
C VAL A 188 3.56 11.00 -11.96
N MET A 189 4.54 10.68 -11.12
CA MET A 189 4.70 11.27 -9.79
C MET A 189 4.85 12.80 -9.88
N GLN A 190 5.71 13.28 -10.79
CA GLN A 190 5.90 14.71 -11.01
C GLN A 190 4.59 15.39 -11.42
N ALA A 191 3.86 14.83 -12.40
CA ALA A 191 2.60 15.42 -12.89
C ALA A 191 1.49 15.43 -11.81
N VAL A 192 1.41 14.39 -11.00
CA VAL A 192 0.49 14.31 -9.85
C VAL A 192 0.79 15.43 -8.85
N LEU A 193 2.06 15.60 -8.50
CA LEU A 193 2.45 16.55 -7.45
C LEU A 193 2.45 17.99 -7.91
N ASP A 194 2.82 18.26 -9.16
CA ASP A 194 2.73 19.62 -9.73
C ASP A 194 1.29 20.14 -9.73
N ARG A 195 0.32 19.23 -9.93
CA ARG A 195 -1.09 19.60 -10.05
C ARG A 195 -1.88 19.46 -8.77
N PHE A 196 -1.61 18.45 -7.95
CA PHE A 196 -2.46 18.03 -6.84
C PHE A 196 -1.74 17.91 -5.50
N SER A 197 -0.52 18.45 -5.36
CA SER A 197 0.22 18.28 -4.11
C SER A 197 -0.54 18.80 -2.87
N ALA A 198 -1.36 19.85 -3.01
CA ALA A 198 -2.18 20.34 -1.90
C ALA A 198 -3.34 19.40 -1.51
N ASP A 199 -3.78 18.55 -2.42
CA ASP A 199 -5.00 17.75 -2.29
C ASP A 199 -4.70 16.30 -1.89
N VAL A 200 -3.49 15.78 -2.23
CA VAL A 200 -3.09 14.42 -1.87
C VAL A 200 -2.45 14.37 -0.49
N ALA A 201 -2.76 13.33 0.29
CA ALA A 201 -2.30 13.19 1.67
C ALA A 201 -0.78 12.93 1.76
N LEU A 202 -0.33 11.90 1.10
CA LEU A 202 1.06 11.45 0.97
C LEU A 202 1.18 10.71 -0.37
N VAL A 203 2.34 10.19 -0.72
CA VAL A 203 2.50 9.30 -1.88
C VAL A 203 2.94 7.91 -1.43
N MET A 204 2.55 6.91 -2.19
CA MET A 204 2.96 5.53 -1.97
C MET A 204 3.71 5.00 -3.18
N VAL A 205 4.74 4.20 -2.93
CA VAL A 205 5.43 3.38 -3.91
C VAL A 205 5.29 1.92 -3.51
N ASN A 206 4.92 1.09 -4.45
CA ASN A 206 4.77 -0.35 -4.27
C ASN A 206 5.84 -1.08 -5.08
N ASP A 207 6.70 -1.84 -4.39
CA ASP A 207 7.79 -2.60 -5.02
C ASP A 207 8.25 -3.75 -4.13
N ASP A 208 7.97 -4.99 -4.53
CA ASP A 208 8.36 -6.16 -3.74
C ASP A 208 9.85 -6.48 -3.96
N ILE A 209 10.65 -6.10 -2.99
CA ILE A 209 12.11 -6.26 -2.97
C ILE A 209 12.59 -7.31 -1.97
N GLY A 210 11.69 -7.80 -1.13
CA GLY A 210 11.96 -8.74 -0.06
C GLY A 210 11.21 -10.06 -0.17
N TYR A 211 11.63 -11.01 0.64
CA TYR A 211 11.00 -12.30 0.88
C TYR A 211 11.17 -12.68 2.36
N ASN A 212 10.55 -13.75 2.80
CA ASN A 212 10.59 -14.21 4.20
C ASN A 212 12.01 -14.37 4.79
N SER A 213 13.02 -14.53 3.95
CA SER A 213 14.43 -14.67 4.35
C SER A 213 15.28 -13.41 4.26
N GLY A 214 14.76 -12.32 3.66
CA GLY A 214 15.49 -11.07 3.41
C GLY A 214 15.29 -10.55 1.98
N LEU A 215 16.29 -9.87 1.41
CA LEU A 215 16.25 -9.36 0.04
C LEU A 215 16.10 -10.48 -0.99
N LEU A 216 15.34 -10.22 -2.07
CA LEU A 216 15.14 -11.17 -3.19
C LEU A 216 16.44 -11.49 -3.95
N ILE A 217 17.39 -10.56 -3.96
CA ILE A 217 18.68 -10.72 -4.63
C ILE A 217 19.82 -10.43 -3.66
N HIS A 218 21.04 -10.86 -4.04
CA HIS A 218 22.23 -10.64 -3.22
C HIS A 218 22.39 -9.17 -2.80
N PRO A 219 22.61 -8.83 -1.51
CA PRO A 219 22.63 -7.46 -1.02
C PRO A 219 23.54 -6.50 -1.78
N LYS A 220 24.73 -6.96 -2.20
CA LYS A 220 25.64 -6.13 -3.01
C LYS A 220 25.02 -5.71 -4.33
N MET A 221 24.37 -6.63 -5.05
CA MET A 221 23.67 -6.34 -6.31
C MET A 221 22.51 -5.40 -6.08
N PHE A 222 21.74 -5.64 -5.03
CA PHE A 222 20.63 -4.79 -4.65
C PHE A 222 21.08 -3.34 -4.42
N MET A 223 22.16 -3.15 -3.68
CA MET A 223 22.72 -1.82 -3.41
C MET A 223 23.25 -1.10 -4.66
N GLU A 224 23.65 -1.84 -5.68
CA GLU A 224 24.07 -1.26 -6.96
C GLU A 224 22.88 -0.81 -7.82
N ILE A 225 21.74 -1.49 -7.72
CA ILE A 225 20.60 -1.34 -8.65
C ILE A 225 19.51 -0.44 -8.09
N PHE A 226 19.09 -0.69 -6.84
CA PHE A 226 17.85 -0.18 -6.30
C PHE A 226 17.92 1.23 -5.69
N PRO A 227 18.87 1.56 -4.77
CA PRO A 227 18.75 2.78 -3.97
C PRO A 227 18.78 4.07 -4.79
N HIS A 228 19.62 4.16 -5.82
CA HIS A 228 19.72 5.36 -6.64
C HIS A 228 18.46 5.58 -7.48
N ARG A 229 17.88 4.50 -8.05
CA ARG A 229 16.63 4.57 -8.82
C ARG A 229 15.44 4.94 -7.92
N MET A 230 15.35 4.35 -6.74
CA MET A 230 14.28 4.70 -5.79
C MET A 230 14.42 6.16 -5.30
N LYS A 231 15.63 6.65 -5.04
CA LYS A 231 15.85 8.07 -4.72
C LYS A 231 15.37 8.99 -5.85
N GLN A 232 15.63 8.62 -7.10
CA GLN A 232 15.15 9.37 -8.26
C GLN A 232 13.62 9.36 -8.32
N LEU A 233 12.98 8.20 -8.19
CA LEU A 233 11.52 8.06 -8.23
C LEU A 233 10.82 8.93 -7.19
N ILE A 234 11.32 8.95 -5.95
CA ILE A 234 10.66 9.69 -4.86
C ILE A 234 11.10 11.15 -4.74
N ALA A 235 12.05 11.61 -5.55
CA ALA A 235 12.54 12.99 -5.48
C ALA A 235 11.44 14.05 -5.67
N PRO A 236 10.47 13.91 -6.59
CA PRO A 236 9.35 14.84 -6.67
C PRO A 236 8.55 14.94 -5.37
N ALA A 237 8.30 13.82 -4.70
CA ALA A 237 7.58 13.79 -3.41
C ALA A 237 8.34 14.57 -2.34
N LYS A 238 9.63 14.36 -2.25
CA LYS A 238 10.51 15.07 -1.28
C LYS A 238 10.55 16.57 -1.58
N ASN A 239 10.63 16.98 -2.85
CA ASN A 239 10.63 18.37 -3.27
C ASN A 239 9.32 19.10 -2.92
N HIS A 240 8.19 18.38 -2.90
CA HIS A 240 6.89 18.89 -2.48
C HIS A 240 6.60 18.72 -0.98
N GLY A 241 7.58 18.24 -0.20
CA GLY A 241 7.43 18.02 1.24
C GLY A 241 6.44 16.91 1.61
N LYS A 242 6.20 15.93 0.70
CA LYS A 242 5.29 14.83 0.95
C LYS A 242 5.98 13.68 1.65
N LEU A 243 5.26 13.02 2.56
CA LEU A 243 5.67 11.75 3.12
C LEU A 243 5.60 10.66 2.03
N VAL A 244 6.58 9.76 2.07
CA VAL A 244 6.66 8.60 1.18
C VAL A 244 6.40 7.34 1.98
N LEU A 245 5.35 6.61 1.62
CA LEU A 245 5.05 5.27 2.07
C LEU A 245 5.62 4.27 1.05
N MET A 246 6.33 3.26 1.51
CA MET A 246 6.73 2.14 0.68
C MET A 246 6.11 0.85 1.18
N HIS A 247 5.47 0.12 0.25
CA HIS A 247 5.07 -1.25 0.44
C HIS A 247 6.14 -2.18 -0.14
N THR A 248 6.50 -3.18 0.64
CA THR A 248 7.26 -4.34 0.23
C THR A 248 7.04 -5.47 1.22
N ASP A 249 6.83 -6.66 0.71
CA ASP A 249 6.73 -7.85 1.53
C ASP A 249 8.10 -8.30 2.07
N GLY A 250 8.08 -9.21 3.04
CA GLY A 250 9.23 -9.93 3.49
C GLY A 250 9.85 -9.48 4.82
N LYS A 251 11.06 -9.97 5.06
CA LYS A 251 11.82 -9.69 6.29
C LYS A 251 12.45 -8.30 6.24
N MET A 252 12.01 -7.42 7.13
CA MET A 252 12.31 -5.98 7.10
C MET A 252 13.64 -5.59 7.77
N GLU A 253 14.30 -6.50 8.48
CA GLU A 253 15.49 -6.17 9.28
C GLU A 253 16.61 -5.49 8.47
N ASP A 254 16.89 -6.01 7.27
CA ASP A 254 17.91 -5.50 6.37
C ASP A 254 17.38 -4.44 5.39
N ILE A 255 16.06 -4.40 5.19
CA ILE A 255 15.40 -3.51 4.23
C ILE A 255 15.16 -2.11 4.83
N LEU A 256 14.63 -2.02 6.05
CA LEU A 256 14.29 -0.74 6.68
C LEU A 256 15.47 0.26 6.75
N PRO A 257 16.72 -0.16 7.10
CA PRO A 257 17.86 0.76 7.06
C PRO A 257 18.08 1.41 5.69
N ILE A 258 17.95 0.61 4.62
CA ILE A 258 18.11 1.07 3.23
C ILE A 258 17.01 2.06 2.86
N LEU A 259 15.75 1.72 3.17
CA LEU A 259 14.61 2.58 2.90
C LEU A 259 14.72 3.93 3.64
N TYR A 260 15.16 3.90 4.89
CA TYR A 260 15.37 5.11 5.68
C TYR A 260 16.45 6.02 5.06
N GLU A 261 17.57 5.46 4.64
CA GLU A 261 18.66 6.21 3.98
C GLU A 261 18.25 6.76 2.60
N ILE A 262 17.35 6.09 1.89
CA ILE A 262 16.76 6.57 0.65
C ILE A 262 15.86 7.78 0.91
N GLY A 263 15.23 7.84 2.10
CA GLY A 263 14.31 8.90 2.51
C GLY A 263 12.84 8.49 2.51
N VAL A 264 12.54 7.19 2.52
CA VAL A 264 11.21 6.65 2.80
C VAL A 264 10.84 6.97 4.25
N ASN A 265 9.60 7.34 4.49
CA ASN A 265 9.12 7.78 5.80
C ASN A 265 8.27 6.73 6.51
N ILE A 266 7.62 5.86 5.73
CA ILE A 266 6.60 4.92 6.23
C ILE A 266 6.81 3.57 5.54
N ALA A 267 6.78 2.50 6.30
CA ALA A 267 6.88 1.12 5.79
C ALA A 267 5.58 0.34 6.04
N HIS A 268 5.22 -0.51 5.10
CA HIS A 268 4.09 -1.44 5.12
C HIS A 268 4.49 -2.75 4.45
N PRO A 269 3.99 -3.92 4.85
CA PRO A 269 3.05 -4.18 5.96
C PRO A 269 3.72 -4.62 7.27
N ILE A 270 5.05 -4.87 7.31
CA ILE A 270 5.77 -5.52 8.40
C ILE A 270 5.20 -6.92 8.65
N GLU A 271 5.22 -7.77 7.64
CA GLU A 271 4.59 -9.10 7.65
C GLU A 271 4.86 -9.90 8.94
N PRO A 272 3.80 -10.37 9.64
CA PRO A 272 3.94 -11.02 10.95
C PRO A 272 4.68 -12.36 10.89
N GLU A 273 4.66 -13.05 9.76
CA GLU A 273 5.34 -14.32 9.55
C GLU A 273 6.87 -14.17 9.58
N SER A 274 7.37 -13.00 9.19
CA SER A 274 8.81 -12.72 9.04
C SER A 274 9.33 -11.68 10.03
N ASN A 275 8.44 -10.97 10.73
CA ASN A 275 8.81 -9.81 11.57
C ASN A 275 8.05 -9.81 12.90
N ASN A 276 8.72 -9.32 13.95
CA ASN A 276 8.05 -8.92 15.19
C ASN A 276 7.81 -7.41 15.15
N ILE A 277 6.57 -6.99 14.90
CA ILE A 277 6.23 -5.56 14.76
C ILE A 277 6.55 -4.74 16.02
N PHE A 278 6.48 -5.34 17.22
CA PHE A 278 6.79 -4.63 18.46
C PHE A 278 8.28 -4.26 18.56
N GLU A 279 9.15 -5.18 18.15
CA GLU A 279 10.60 -4.92 18.09
C GLU A 279 10.93 -3.93 16.97
N VAL A 280 10.28 -4.05 15.81
CA VAL A 280 10.44 -3.10 14.70
C VAL A 280 10.00 -1.71 15.14
N LYS A 281 8.82 -1.56 15.75
CA LYS A 281 8.32 -0.28 16.27
C LYS A 281 9.28 0.34 17.28
N LYS A 282 9.80 -0.45 18.22
CA LYS A 282 10.77 0.00 19.22
C LYS A 282 12.07 0.51 18.58
N LYS A 283 12.60 -0.23 17.60
CA LYS A 283 13.88 0.10 16.91
C LYS A 283 13.76 1.34 16.04
N TRP A 284 12.57 1.56 15.43
CA TRP A 284 12.34 2.61 14.45
C TRP A 284 11.50 3.79 14.98
N ALA A 285 11.18 3.81 16.27
CA ALA A 285 10.46 4.91 16.90
C ALA A 285 11.09 6.27 16.59
N GLY A 286 10.28 7.22 16.16
CA GLY A 286 10.70 8.58 15.78
C GLY A 286 11.51 8.68 14.48
N LYS A 287 11.75 7.56 13.77
CA LYS A 287 12.52 7.53 12.52
C LYS A 287 11.68 7.10 11.32
N MET A 288 10.92 6.04 11.45
CA MET A 288 10.07 5.50 10.39
C MET A 288 8.73 5.09 11.00
N ALA A 289 7.65 5.55 10.40
CA ALA A 289 6.31 5.12 10.77
C ALA A 289 5.99 3.76 10.13
N LEU A 290 5.09 3.02 10.75
CA LEU A 290 4.69 1.68 10.32
C LEU A 290 3.18 1.65 10.07
N ILE A 291 2.75 0.91 9.05
CA ILE A 291 1.35 0.57 8.79
C ILE A 291 1.22 -0.95 8.73
N GLY A 292 0.14 -1.48 9.28
CA GLY A 292 -0.18 -2.90 9.30
C GLY A 292 -0.37 -3.35 10.76
N ASN A 293 -0.27 -4.62 11.09
CA ASN A 293 -0.04 -5.82 10.30
C ASN A 293 -0.92 -6.96 10.85
N ILE A 294 -2.23 -6.68 10.98
CA ILE A 294 -3.17 -7.73 11.43
C ILE A 294 -3.11 -8.88 10.41
N PRO A 295 -2.81 -10.12 10.85
CA PRO A 295 -2.65 -11.25 9.93
C PRO A 295 -3.93 -11.51 9.14
N THR A 296 -3.87 -11.47 7.81
CA THR A 296 -5.01 -11.78 6.95
C THR A 296 -5.57 -13.19 7.20
N PRO A 297 -4.77 -14.23 7.51
CA PRO A 297 -5.30 -15.53 7.94
C PRO A 297 -6.18 -15.46 9.19
N LEU A 298 -5.89 -14.57 10.14
CA LEU A 298 -6.76 -14.35 11.30
C LEU A 298 -8.10 -13.77 10.89
N LEU A 299 -8.12 -12.81 9.95
CA LEU A 299 -9.35 -12.22 9.42
C LEU A 299 -10.18 -13.24 8.61
N ALA A 300 -9.52 -14.21 7.96
CA ALA A 300 -10.18 -15.23 7.17
C ALA A 300 -10.72 -16.39 8.02
N TYR A 301 -9.93 -16.88 8.95
CA TYR A 301 -10.20 -18.17 9.64
C TYR A 301 -10.41 -18.04 11.15
N GLY A 302 -9.97 -16.94 11.76
CA GLY A 302 -10.14 -16.69 13.20
C GLY A 302 -11.56 -16.32 13.58
N SER A 303 -11.79 -16.13 14.86
CA SER A 303 -13.02 -15.57 15.43
C SER A 303 -12.90 -14.05 15.56
N ALA A 304 -14.04 -13.36 15.56
CA ALA A 304 -14.09 -11.91 15.84
C ALA A 304 -13.49 -11.56 17.22
N ALA A 305 -13.61 -12.44 18.21
CA ALA A 305 -13.02 -12.23 19.54
C ALA A 305 -11.49 -12.24 19.51
N GLU A 306 -10.88 -13.15 18.75
CA GLU A 306 -9.41 -13.20 18.56
C GLU A 306 -8.91 -11.95 17.82
N VAL A 307 -9.64 -11.47 16.80
CA VAL A 307 -9.33 -10.23 16.09
C VAL A 307 -9.37 -9.04 17.03
N VAL A 308 -10.45 -8.91 17.82
CA VAL A 308 -10.62 -7.81 18.78
C VAL A 308 -9.52 -7.81 19.84
N GLU A 309 -9.12 -8.97 20.35
CA GLU A 309 -8.06 -9.07 21.36
C GLU A 309 -6.69 -8.66 20.78
N MET A 310 -6.37 -9.09 19.56
CA MET A 310 -5.14 -8.67 18.88
C MET A 310 -5.11 -7.15 18.65
N VAL A 311 -6.20 -6.57 18.16
CA VAL A 311 -6.30 -5.11 17.96
C VAL A 311 -6.16 -4.37 19.28
N ARG A 312 -6.75 -4.87 20.37
CA ARG A 312 -6.59 -4.29 21.71
C ARG A 312 -5.13 -4.28 22.15
N GLU A 313 -4.41 -5.38 21.97
CA GLU A 313 -2.97 -5.44 22.23
C GLU A 313 -2.18 -4.44 21.38
N TYR A 314 -2.50 -4.34 20.10
CA TYR A 314 -1.81 -3.42 19.18
C TYR A 314 -2.09 -1.95 19.56
N CYS A 315 -3.31 -1.60 19.89
CA CYS A 315 -3.64 -0.28 20.43
C CYS A 315 -2.81 0.05 21.67
N ALA A 316 -2.71 -0.88 22.61
CA ALA A 316 -1.98 -0.65 23.86
C ALA A 316 -0.45 -0.53 23.65
N ARG A 317 0.15 -1.30 22.73
CA ARG A 317 1.59 -1.44 22.62
C ARG A 317 2.22 -0.67 21.46
N LEU A 318 1.48 -0.43 20.38
CA LEU A 318 2.01 0.20 19.16
C LEU A 318 1.55 1.65 18.98
N ALA A 319 0.36 2.02 19.49
CA ALA A 319 -0.15 3.37 19.35
C ALA A 319 0.68 4.43 20.11
N PRO A 320 1.17 4.19 21.34
CA PRO A 320 1.85 5.22 22.12
C PRO A 320 3.02 5.86 21.38
N GLY A 321 3.09 7.20 21.44
CA GLY A 321 4.09 8.01 20.77
C GLY A 321 3.87 8.22 19.26
N GLY A 322 2.71 7.81 18.73
CA GLY A 322 2.43 7.90 17.28
C GLY A 322 3.35 7.02 16.42
N GLY A 323 3.43 7.30 15.12
CA GLY A 323 4.28 6.55 14.18
C GLY A 323 3.81 5.11 13.91
N TYR A 324 2.52 4.84 14.14
CA TYR A 324 1.89 3.57 13.78
C TYR A 324 0.44 3.80 13.36
N ALA A 325 0.01 3.18 12.28
CA ALA A 325 -1.38 3.10 11.86
C ALA A 325 -1.76 1.62 11.69
N LEU A 326 -2.97 1.24 12.14
CA LEU A 326 -3.42 -0.14 12.05
C LEU A 326 -3.94 -0.43 10.64
N GLY A 327 -3.62 -1.60 10.13
CA GLY A 327 -4.12 -2.18 8.90
C GLY A 327 -3.87 -3.68 8.88
N SER A 328 -4.28 -4.35 7.82
CA SER A 328 -3.98 -5.76 7.60
C SER A 328 -2.52 -5.98 7.17
N SER A 329 -2.07 -7.24 7.17
CA SER A 329 -0.71 -7.61 6.77
C SER A 329 -0.53 -7.72 5.26
N THR A 330 -1.62 -7.65 4.50
CA THR A 330 -1.64 -7.67 3.03
C THR A 330 -3.02 -7.21 2.53
N SER A 331 -3.37 -7.49 1.29
CA SER A 331 -4.68 -7.15 0.73
C SER A 331 -5.83 -7.87 1.43
N ILE A 332 -6.96 -7.19 1.59
CA ILE A 332 -8.24 -7.79 1.98
C ILE A 332 -8.88 -8.40 0.74
N MET A 333 -8.67 -9.69 0.56
CA MET A 333 -9.13 -10.46 -0.61
C MET A 333 -10.29 -11.38 -0.27
N ASP A 334 -10.86 -12.03 -1.27
CA ASP A 334 -11.91 -13.03 -1.05
C ASP A 334 -11.43 -14.15 -0.11
N GLY A 335 -12.35 -14.55 0.80
CA GLY A 335 -12.03 -15.44 1.90
C GLY A 335 -11.87 -14.74 3.25
N VAL A 336 -11.58 -13.44 3.28
CA VAL A 336 -11.69 -12.64 4.50
C VAL A 336 -13.16 -12.55 4.89
N ARG A 337 -13.48 -12.82 6.17
CA ARG A 337 -14.84 -12.72 6.68
C ARG A 337 -15.19 -11.25 6.92
N PRO A 338 -16.25 -10.71 6.29
CA PRO A 338 -16.64 -9.31 6.48
C PRO A 338 -16.85 -8.94 7.95
N GLU A 339 -17.39 -9.85 8.76
CA GLU A 339 -17.63 -9.64 10.19
C GLU A 339 -16.32 -9.48 10.96
N ASN A 340 -15.28 -10.25 10.63
CA ASN A 340 -13.96 -10.14 11.26
C ASN A 340 -13.28 -8.83 10.86
N PHE A 341 -13.40 -8.44 9.58
CA PHE A 341 -12.89 -7.18 9.08
C PHE A 341 -13.54 -5.99 9.81
N VAL A 342 -14.85 -5.97 9.92
CA VAL A 342 -15.56 -4.91 10.66
C VAL A 342 -15.22 -4.94 12.16
N ALA A 343 -15.11 -6.13 12.79
CA ALA A 343 -14.71 -6.26 14.18
C ALA A 343 -13.29 -5.69 14.45
N MET A 344 -12.36 -5.82 13.51
CA MET A 344 -11.04 -5.20 13.58
C MET A 344 -11.16 -3.67 13.71
N ILE A 345 -12.00 -3.06 12.88
CA ILE A 345 -12.17 -1.61 12.82
C ILE A 345 -12.92 -1.07 14.03
N GLU A 346 -14.00 -1.75 14.45
CA GLU A 346 -14.74 -1.40 15.68
C GLU A 346 -13.84 -1.49 16.91
N ALA A 347 -12.91 -2.46 16.93
CA ALA A 347 -11.94 -2.57 18.02
C ALA A 347 -10.96 -1.38 18.04
N VAL A 348 -10.51 -0.87 16.88
CA VAL A 348 -9.73 0.37 16.82
C VAL A 348 -10.50 1.56 17.37
N HIS A 349 -11.78 1.70 17.01
CA HIS A 349 -12.62 2.78 17.51
C HIS A 349 -12.80 2.69 19.03
N LYS A 350 -12.92 1.47 19.55
CA LYS A 350 -13.14 1.23 20.97
C LYS A 350 -11.88 1.40 21.83
N TYR A 351 -10.74 0.91 21.35
CA TYR A 351 -9.50 0.81 22.14
C TYR A 351 -8.39 1.75 21.70
N GLY A 352 -8.54 2.43 20.56
CA GLY A 352 -7.49 3.25 19.96
C GLY A 352 -7.44 4.70 20.45
N CYS A 353 -8.37 5.18 21.28
CA CYS A 353 -8.36 6.55 21.77
C CYS A 353 -7.20 6.80 22.73
N TYR A 354 -6.29 7.70 22.39
CA TYR A 354 -5.09 7.99 23.19
C TYR A 354 -5.41 8.46 24.62
N GLY A 355 -6.48 9.23 24.82
CA GLY A 355 -6.89 9.70 26.14
C GLY A 355 -7.48 8.61 27.06
N SER A 356 -7.82 7.43 26.52
CA SER A 356 -8.35 6.29 27.26
C SER A 356 -7.34 5.16 27.44
N LEU A 357 -6.16 5.25 26.81
CA LEU A 357 -5.03 4.35 27.03
C LEU A 357 -4.42 4.67 28.42
N GLY A 358 -5.16 4.33 29.47
CA GLY A 358 -4.66 4.43 30.84
C GLY A 358 -3.48 3.50 31.02
N PHE A 359 -2.29 4.05 31.10
CA PHE A 359 -1.13 3.33 31.57
C PHE A 359 -1.34 3.08 33.06
N GLU A 360 -1.81 1.89 33.44
CA GLU A 360 -1.40 1.36 34.73
C GLU A 360 0.12 1.17 34.64
N GLN A 361 0.82 2.03 35.36
CA GLN A 361 2.27 2.02 35.53
C GLN A 361 2.73 0.78 36.28
#